data_b3c965618a7cacbc7fa32f4b25b9a54c
#
_entry.id   b3c965618a7cacbc7fa32f4b25b9a54c
#
_cell.length_a   1.000
_cell.length_b   1.000
_cell.length_c   1.000
_cell.angle_alpha   90.00
_cell.angle_beta   90.00
_cell.angle_gamma   90.00
#
_symmetry.space_group_name_H-M   'P 1'
#
loop_
_entity.id
_entity.type
_entity.pdbx_description
1 polymer ?
#
loop_
_entity_poly.entity_id
_entity_poly.type
_entity_poly.pdbx_seq_one_letter_code
_entity_poly.pdbx_strand_id
1 'polypeptide(L)'
;AGTTENGALFSYHANWSAPGRWGVDFLTDKHRLIFRPLEKLRIQKLKSISEEPVKIDDTLDKKFKPGLYLQTLGFLKGGSESDFIDIHEHCNNITEHLMKFTSPE
;
A
#
# COMPACT_ATOMS: atom_id res chain seq x y z
N ALA A 1 6.82 11.71 -8.11
CA ALA A 1 5.49 12.28 -7.96
C ALA A 1 4.78 12.26 -9.32
N GLY A 2 3.48 12.20 -9.31
CA GLY A 2 2.68 12.16 -10.53
C GLY A 2 1.20 12.39 -10.26
N THR A 3 0.42 12.23 -11.33
CA THR A 3 -1.03 12.35 -11.31
C THR A 3 -1.63 11.11 -11.96
N THR A 4 -2.66 10.56 -11.35
CA THR A 4 -3.40 9.43 -11.91
C THR A 4 -4.34 9.91 -13.03
N GLU A 5 -4.90 9.00 -13.81
CA GLU A 5 -5.85 9.33 -14.92
C GLU A 5 -7.08 10.11 -14.43
N ASN A 6 -7.54 9.84 -13.21
CA ASN A 6 -8.66 10.54 -12.58
C ASN A 6 -8.26 11.79 -11.81
N GLY A 7 -7.02 12.28 -11.96
CA GLY A 7 -6.52 13.53 -11.40
C GLY A 7 -6.03 13.47 -9.95
N ALA A 8 -5.98 12.30 -9.30
CA ALA A 8 -5.41 12.20 -7.97
C ALA A 8 -3.88 12.38 -8.01
N LEU A 9 -3.35 13.16 -7.09
CA LEU A 9 -1.91 13.36 -6.96
C LEU A 9 -1.29 12.24 -6.13
N PHE A 10 -0.09 11.80 -6.51
CA PHE A 10 0.68 10.86 -5.71
C PHE A 10 2.15 11.25 -5.63
N SER A 11 2.82 10.83 -4.56
CA SER A 11 4.26 10.89 -4.43
C SER A 11 4.79 9.60 -3.81
N TYR A 12 5.97 9.19 -4.25
CA TYR A 12 6.69 8.03 -3.75
C TYR A 12 8.09 8.43 -3.31
N HIS A 13 8.49 7.97 -2.14
CA HIS A 13 9.83 8.19 -1.59
C HIS A 13 10.41 6.87 -1.12
N ALA A 14 11.66 6.59 -1.53
CA ALA A 14 12.43 5.47 -1.03
C ALA A 14 13.83 5.95 -0.62
N ASN A 15 14.22 5.61 0.61
CA ASN A 15 15.57 5.84 1.08
C ASN A 15 16.06 4.59 1.83
N TRP A 16 16.84 3.78 1.17
CA TRP A 16 17.35 2.51 1.69
C TRP A 16 18.44 2.69 2.76
N SER A 17 19.00 3.89 2.87
CA SER A 17 20.04 4.22 3.85
C SER A 17 19.49 4.86 5.13
N ALA A 18 18.19 5.14 5.19
CA ALA A 18 17.55 5.73 6.36
C ALA A 18 16.74 4.68 7.14
N PRO A 19 16.69 4.81 8.48
CA PRO A 19 15.78 3.98 9.26
C PRO A 19 14.34 4.34 8.94
N GLY A 20 13.48 3.33 8.88
CA GLY A 20 12.07 3.52 8.61
C GLY A 20 11.33 2.23 8.35
N ARG A 21 10.03 2.35 8.15
CA ARG A 21 9.15 1.26 7.74
C ARG A 21 8.28 1.74 6.60
N TRP A 22 7.81 0.79 5.82
CA TRP A 22 6.81 1.06 4.78
C TRP A 22 5.57 1.71 5.38
N GLY A 23 5.06 2.70 4.68
CA GLY A 23 3.85 3.38 5.06
C GLY A 23 3.18 3.98 3.83
N VAL A 24 1.87 4.15 3.92
CA VAL A 24 1.06 4.81 2.90
C VAL A 24 0.12 5.78 3.58
N ASP A 25 0.03 6.98 3.05
CA ASP A 25 -0.94 7.98 3.48
C ASP A 25 -1.93 8.23 2.33
N PHE A 26 -3.22 8.09 2.60
CA PHE A 26 -4.29 8.52 1.69
C PHE A 26 -4.92 9.79 2.21
N LEU A 27 -4.92 10.82 1.37
CA LEU A 27 -5.54 12.10 1.68
C LEU A 27 -6.84 12.25 0.89
N THR A 28 -7.91 12.46 1.62
CA THR A 28 -9.25 12.75 1.09
C THR A 28 -9.67 14.15 1.51
N ASP A 29 -10.80 14.61 1.03
CA ASP A 29 -11.40 15.90 1.40
C ASP A 29 -11.75 16.00 2.90
N LYS A 30 -11.93 14.88 3.60
CA LYS A 30 -12.39 14.83 5.01
C LYS A 30 -11.39 14.20 5.96
N HIS A 31 -10.54 13.28 5.47
CA HIS A 31 -9.69 12.46 6.31
C HIS A 31 -8.31 12.28 5.69
N ARG A 32 -7.32 12.10 6.54
CA ARG A 32 -6.05 11.48 6.20
C ARG A 32 -6.03 10.09 6.84
N LEU A 33 -5.87 9.05 6.02
CA LEU A 33 -5.72 7.67 6.45
C LEU A 33 -4.23 7.34 6.44
N ILE A 34 -3.69 6.91 7.57
CA ILE A 34 -2.26 6.73 7.79
C ILE A 34 -2.01 5.26 8.10
N PHE A 35 -1.40 4.55 7.15
CA PHE A 35 -0.93 3.17 7.30
C PHE A 35 0.57 3.16 7.59
N ARG A 36 0.93 3.17 8.88
CA ARG A 36 2.34 3.17 9.31
C ARG A 36 2.51 2.50 10.68
N PRO A 37 2.97 1.24 10.73
CA PRO A 37 3.25 0.33 9.59
C PRO A 37 2.01 0.01 8.78
N LEU A 38 2.16 -0.63 7.61
CA LEU A 38 1.06 -0.90 6.67
C LEU A 38 -0.12 -1.66 7.31
N GLU A 39 0.17 -2.48 8.33
CA GLU A 39 -0.81 -3.31 9.04
C GLU A 39 -1.62 -2.53 10.10
N LYS A 40 -1.35 -1.23 10.28
CA LYS A 40 -2.03 -0.39 11.28
C LYS A 40 -2.59 0.86 10.65
N LEU A 41 -3.86 1.12 10.92
CA LEU A 41 -4.54 2.31 10.44
C LEU A 41 -4.73 3.32 11.57
N ARG A 42 -4.36 4.58 11.28
CA ARG A 42 -4.76 5.76 12.04
C ARG A 42 -5.51 6.69 11.12
N ILE A 43 -6.44 7.44 11.70
CA ILE A 43 -7.24 8.43 10.98
C ILE A 43 -7.05 9.81 11.61
N GLN A 44 -6.84 10.80 10.77
CA GLN A 44 -6.85 12.20 11.14
C GLN A 44 -8.01 12.88 10.41
N LYS A 45 -8.89 13.54 11.16
CA LYS A 45 -10.06 14.24 10.61
C LYS A 45 -9.67 15.64 10.13
N LEU A 46 -10.41 16.15 9.17
CA LEU A 46 -10.27 17.53 8.71
C LEU A 46 -10.34 18.50 9.91
N LYS A 47 -9.47 19.50 9.93
CA LYS A 47 -9.31 20.48 11.02
C LYS A 47 -8.86 19.92 12.38
N SER A 48 -8.45 18.65 12.46
CA SER A 48 -7.84 18.05 13.64
C SER A 48 -6.36 17.81 13.41
N ILE A 49 -5.56 17.98 14.46
CA ILE A 49 -4.14 17.57 14.49
C ILE A 49 -3.96 16.19 15.13
N SER A 50 -5.03 15.64 15.72
CA SER A 50 -5.00 14.38 16.43
C SER A 50 -5.14 13.20 15.47
N GLU A 51 -4.29 12.19 15.63
CA GLU A 51 -4.36 10.92 14.92
C GLU A 51 -4.99 9.87 15.84
N GLU A 52 -6.14 9.36 15.47
CA GLU A 52 -6.88 8.36 16.23
C GLU A 52 -6.61 6.96 15.66
N PRO A 53 -6.24 5.95 16.48
CA PRO A 53 -6.09 4.59 15.97
C PRO A 53 -7.45 4.00 15.59
N VAL A 54 -7.50 3.33 14.44
CA VAL A 54 -8.68 2.59 13.99
C VAL A 54 -8.46 1.11 14.28
N LYS A 55 -9.39 0.52 15.01
CA LYS A 55 -9.36 -0.91 15.27
C LYS A 55 -9.77 -1.68 14.02
N ILE A 56 -8.86 -2.45 13.48
CA ILE A 56 -9.08 -3.40 12.40
C ILE A 56 -8.97 -4.83 12.94
N ASP A 57 -9.60 -5.78 12.27
CA ASP A 57 -9.41 -7.19 12.62
C ASP A 57 -8.05 -7.66 12.09
N ASP A 58 -7.09 -7.80 13.00
CA ASP A 58 -5.72 -8.25 12.74
C ASP A 58 -5.45 -9.67 13.27
N THR A 59 -6.52 -10.45 13.51
CA THR A 59 -6.43 -11.79 14.10
C THR A 59 -5.55 -12.73 13.27
N LEU A 60 -5.71 -12.72 11.95
CA LEU A 60 -4.92 -13.54 11.05
C LEU A 60 -3.47 -13.06 10.97
N ASP A 61 -3.26 -11.75 10.96
CA ASP A 61 -1.92 -11.14 10.90
C ASP A 61 -1.10 -11.37 12.17
N LYS A 62 -1.77 -11.49 13.32
CA LYS A 62 -1.13 -11.87 14.59
C LYS A 62 -0.80 -13.35 14.68
N LYS A 63 -1.67 -14.21 14.15
CA LYS A 63 -1.48 -15.66 14.18
C LYS A 63 -0.47 -16.14 13.14
N PHE A 64 -0.44 -15.48 12.01
CA PHE A 64 0.44 -15.76 10.87
C PHE A 64 1.24 -14.49 10.54
N LYS A 65 1.97 -14.47 9.43
CA LYS A 65 2.57 -13.22 8.93
C LYS A 65 1.51 -12.38 8.23
N PRO A 66 1.56 -11.03 8.36
CA PRO A 66 0.62 -10.13 7.71
C PRO A 66 0.42 -10.43 6.22
N GLY A 67 -0.84 -10.57 5.81
CA GLY A 67 -1.24 -10.83 4.43
C GLY A 67 -1.02 -12.29 3.95
N LEU A 68 -0.06 -13.02 4.52
CA LEU A 68 0.39 -14.30 3.98
C LEU A 68 -0.69 -15.39 4.01
N TYR A 69 -1.50 -15.43 5.06
CA TYR A 69 -2.54 -16.47 5.19
C TYR A 69 -3.59 -16.37 4.07
N LEU A 70 -4.16 -15.19 3.86
CA LEU A 70 -5.18 -14.98 2.84
C LEU A 70 -4.61 -15.14 1.43
N GLN A 71 -3.39 -14.66 1.19
CA GLN A 71 -2.70 -14.83 -0.08
C GLN A 71 -2.51 -16.33 -0.41
N THR A 72 -1.98 -17.10 0.53
CA THR A 72 -1.78 -18.55 0.36
C THR A 72 -3.10 -19.28 0.14
N LEU A 73 -4.12 -18.94 0.93
CA LEU A 73 -5.44 -19.55 0.80
C LEU A 73 -6.09 -19.24 -0.56
N GLY A 74 -5.98 -17.99 -1.02
CA GLY A 74 -6.45 -17.56 -2.33
C GLY A 74 -5.76 -18.33 -3.46
N PHE A 75 -4.44 -18.46 -3.39
CA PHE A 75 -3.65 -19.22 -4.36
C PHE A 75 -4.09 -20.71 -4.42
N LEU A 76 -4.22 -21.36 -3.27
CA LEU A 76 -4.62 -22.77 -3.18
C LEU A 76 -6.06 -23.03 -3.67
N LYS A 77 -6.93 -22.03 -3.58
CA LYS A 77 -8.31 -22.11 -4.07
C LYS A 77 -8.46 -21.74 -5.55
N GLY A 78 -7.36 -21.46 -6.24
CA GLY A 78 -7.39 -21.02 -7.62
C GLY A 78 -7.98 -19.62 -7.77
N GLY A 79 -7.50 -18.68 -6.94
CA GLY A 79 -8.02 -17.32 -6.79
C GLY A 79 -8.42 -16.63 -8.08
N SER A 80 -9.31 -15.66 -7.99
CA SER A 80 -9.78 -14.90 -9.15
C SER A 80 -8.66 -14.04 -9.75
N GLU A 81 -8.76 -13.68 -11.02
CA GLU A 81 -7.83 -12.75 -11.69
C GLU A 81 -7.71 -11.40 -10.95
N SER A 82 -8.75 -11.02 -10.17
CA SER A 82 -8.72 -9.82 -9.34
C SER A 82 -7.84 -9.92 -8.09
N ASP A 83 -7.50 -11.13 -7.67
CA ASP A 83 -6.74 -11.36 -6.43
C ASP A 83 -5.24 -11.51 -6.67
N PHE A 84 -4.83 -11.80 -7.89
CA PHE A 84 -3.45 -12.05 -8.28
C PHE A 84 -3.12 -11.39 -9.61
N ILE A 85 -1.96 -10.82 -9.69
CA ILE A 85 -1.37 -10.34 -10.95
C ILE A 85 -0.63 -11.50 -11.59
N ASP A 86 -0.85 -11.77 -12.88
CA ASP A 86 -0.07 -12.75 -13.60
C ASP A 86 1.37 -12.29 -13.84
N ILE A 87 2.26 -13.23 -14.18
CA ILE A 87 3.69 -12.91 -14.33
C ILE A 87 3.96 -11.94 -15.48
N HIS A 88 3.19 -11.99 -16.55
CA HIS A 88 3.36 -11.11 -17.70
C HIS A 88 2.95 -9.67 -17.34
N GLU A 89 1.80 -9.52 -16.70
CA GLU A 89 1.35 -8.22 -16.19
C GLU A 89 2.33 -7.66 -15.16
N HIS A 90 2.85 -8.49 -14.25
CA HIS A 90 3.84 -8.07 -13.28
C HIS A 90 5.13 -7.58 -13.94
N CYS A 91 5.64 -8.30 -14.94
CA CYS A 91 6.82 -7.88 -15.70
C CYS A 91 6.57 -6.58 -16.48
N ASN A 92 5.41 -6.41 -17.09
CA ASN A 92 5.04 -5.18 -17.77
C ASN A 92 4.99 -4.00 -16.80
N ASN A 93 4.37 -4.17 -15.64
CA ASN A 93 4.31 -3.13 -14.60
C ASN A 93 5.70 -2.72 -14.11
N ILE A 94 6.62 -3.68 -13.94
CA ILE A 94 8.02 -3.38 -13.60
C ILE A 94 8.67 -2.55 -14.71
N THR A 95 8.54 -2.97 -15.96
CA THR A 95 9.21 -2.30 -17.10
C THR A 95 8.62 -0.92 -17.35
N GLU A 96 7.31 -0.78 -17.33
CA GLU A 96 6.64 0.47 -17.69
C GLU A 96 6.67 1.52 -16.59
N HIS A 97 6.65 1.09 -15.34
CA HIS A 97 6.52 1.99 -14.20
C HIS A 97 7.78 2.03 -13.33
N LEU A 98 8.22 0.91 -12.78
CA LEU A 98 9.32 0.92 -11.81
C LEU A 98 10.66 1.30 -12.43
N MET A 99 10.96 0.84 -13.64
CA MET A 99 12.20 1.18 -14.33
C MET A 99 12.35 2.69 -14.59
N LYS A 100 11.23 3.38 -14.81
CA LYS A 100 11.24 4.85 -14.98
C LYS A 100 11.60 5.62 -13.72
N PHE A 101 11.36 5.05 -12.53
CA PHE A 101 11.73 5.67 -11.25
C PHE A 101 13.18 5.42 -10.85
N THR A 102 13.81 4.40 -11.40
CA THR A 102 15.17 3.98 -11.03
C THR A 102 16.23 4.37 -12.04
N SER A 103 15.84 4.81 -13.25
CA SER A 103 16.79 5.29 -14.26
C SER A 103 17.29 6.68 -13.86
N PRO A 104 18.63 6.88 -13.70
CA PRO A 104 19.19 8.20 -13.59
C PRO A 104 18.92 8.98 -14.88
N GLU A 105 18.52 10.24 -14.76
CA GLU A 105 18.49 11.18 -15.89
C GLU A 105 19.90 11.39 -16.46
#